data_3d8ba437d3dd0a4596e8d702389b6337
#
_entry.id   3d8ba437d3dd0a4596e8d702389b6337
#
_cell.length_a   1.000
_cell.length_b   1.000
_cell.length_c   1.000
_cell.angle_alpha   90.00
_cell.angle_beta   90.00
_cell.angle_gamma   90.00
#
_symmetry.space_group_name_H-M   'P 1'
#
loop_
_entity.id
_entity.type
_entity.pdbx_description
1 polymer ?
#
loop_
_entity_poly.entity_id
_entity_poly.type
_entity_poly.pdbx_seq_one_letter_code
_entity_poly.pdbx_strand_id
1 'polypeptide(L)'
;MINSVGVVSAVVSAGSNVLFPTDRVRTKSCNSCCGWLSHDTGSGLFTLTKQGIYEIQYNADITSADTGQASLVLEQNGEPIGGTQSIYTVATASALGNVSASTLIRVPCGASYTITLTNNSTLALNVQDANIIIKKIC
;
A
#
# COMPACT_ATOMS: atom_id res chain seq x y z
N MET A 1 1.23 6.61 13.54
CA MET A 1 0.19 6.19 12.58
C MET A 1 0.25 7.11 11.37
N ILE A 2 0.09 6.54 10.20
CA ILE A 2 -0.18 7.30 8.97
C ILE A 2 -1.43 6.73 8.29
N ASN A 3 -2.20 7.62 7.69
CA ASN A 3 -3.23 7.28 6.71
C ASN A 3 -2.99 8.11 5.47
N SER A 4 -2.64 7.45 4.38
CA SER A 4 -2.36 8.08 3.09
C SER A 4 -3.39 7.62 2.05
N VAL A 5 -3.75 8.52 1.16
CA VAL A 5 -4.79 8.28 0.16
C VAL A 5 -4.37 8.76 -1.23
N GLY A 6 -4.88 8.06 -2.23
CA GLY A 6 -4.85 8.45 -3.64
C GLY A 6 -6.27 8.47 -4.19
N VAL A 7 -6.94 9.60 -4.06
CA VAL A 7 -8.37 9.73 -4.41
C VAL A 7 -8.56 9.75 -5.93
N VAL A 8 -7.66 10.41 -6.65
CA VAL A 8 -7.75 10.55 -8.11
C VAL A 8 -7.28 9.27 -8.78
N SER A 9 -8.01 8.85 -9.81
CA SER A 9 -7.62 7.69 -10.62
C SER A 9 -6.24 7.90 -11.24
N ALA A 10 -5.37 6.91 -11.07
CA ALA A 10 -4.04 6.89 -11.63
C ALA A 10 -3.74 5.52 -12.25
N VAL A 11 -3.04 5.52 -13.38
CA VAL A 11 -2.59 4.28 -14.03
C VAL A 11 -1.38 3.74 -13.29
N VAL A 12 -1.48 2.48 -12.88
CA VAL A 12 -0.38 1.72 -12.26
C VAL A 12 -0.01 0.57 -13.19
N SER A 13 1.13 0.67 -13.83
CA SER A 13 1.63 -0.38 -14.73
C SER A 13 1.92 -1.67 -13.96
N ALA A 14 1.94 -2.79 -14.66
CA ALA A 14 2.36 -4.07 -14.09
C ALA A 14 3.73 -3.95 -13.42
N GLY A 15 3.86 -4.41 -12.18
CA GLY A 15 5.08 -4.31 -11.38
C GLY A 15 5.35 -2.95 -10.73
N SER A 16 4.49 -1.96 -10.93
CA SER A 16 4.66 -0.62 -10.36
C SER A 16 3.89 -0.43 -9.05
N ASN A 17 4.31 0.57 -8.27
CA ASN A 17 3.69 0.88 -6.99
C ASN A 17 2.51 1.85 -7.16
N VAL A 18 1.52 1.69 -6.30
CA VAL A 18 0.46 2.68 -6.11
C VAL A 18 1.06 3.91 -5.41
N LEU A 19 0.75 5.09 -5.92
CA LEU A 19 1.21 6.35 -5.35
C LEU A 19 0.16 6.96 -4.42
N PHE A 20 0.62 7.58 -3.34
CA PHE A 20 -0.25 8.22 -2.35
C PHE A 20 0.08 9.71 -2.25
N PRO A 21 -0.64 10.58 -2.98
CA PRO A 21 -0.35 12.01 -3.03
C PRO A 21 -0.74 12.76 -1.76
N THR A 22 -1.55 12.19 -0.88
CA THR A 22 -2.06 12.90 0.29
C THR A 22 -1.94 12.06 1.56
N ASP A 23 -1.30 12.62 2.59
CA ASP A 23 -1.33 12.08 3.95
C ASP A 23 -2.47 12.76 4.72
N ARG A 24 -3.57 12.05 4.95
CA ARG A 24 -4.74 12.58 5.70
C ARG A 24 -4.48 12.67 7.19
N VAL A 25 -3.78 11.71 7.73
CA VAL A 25 -3.42 11.64 9.15
C VAL A 25 -1.98 11.21 9.27
N ARG A 26 -1.19 12.00 9.97
CA ARG A 26 0.20 11.67 10.31
C ARG A 26 0.45 12.04 11.76
N THR A 27 0.47 11.05 12.63
CA THR A 27 0.81 11.29 14.05
C THR A 27 2.30 11.11 14.26
N LYS A 28 2.96 12.17 14.72
CA LYS A 28 4.31 12.08 15.28
C LYS A 28 4.17 11.65 16.73
N SER A 29 5.02 10.75 17.19
CA SER A 29 5.10 10.46 18.63
C SER A 29 5.50 11.74 19.36
N CYS A 30 4.73 12.11 20.37
CA CYS A 30 4.94 13.36 21.13
C CYS A 30 6.28 13.43 21.88
N ASN A 31 7.03 12.34 21.96
CA ASN A 31 8.25 12.25 22.77
C ASN A 31 9.50 11.75 22.05
N SER A 32 9.53 11.75 20.71
CA SER A 32 10.71 11.28 19.99
C SER A 32 11.05 12.19 18.82
N CYS A 33 12.25 12.73 18.84
CA CYS A 33 12.83 13.48 17.71
C CYS A 33 13.05 12.62 16.45
N CYS A 34 12.78 11.32 16.50
CA CYS A 34 12.97 10.39 15.39
C CYS A 34 11.64 9.79 14.98
N GLY A 35 11.19 10.15 13.79
CA GLY A 35 10.03 9.53 13.18
C GLY A 35 10.28 8.03 12.96
N TRP A 36 9.35 7.19 13.40
CA TRP A 36 9.42 5.73 13.18
C TRP A 36 8.87 5.30 11.83
N LEU A 37 8.24 6.22 11.12
CA LEU A 37 7.63 6.05 9.83
C LEU A 37 7.90 7.29 8.99
N SER A 38 8.47 7.11 7.81
CA SER A 38 8.61 8.15 6.81
C SER A 38 7.84 7.81 5.55
N HIS A 39 7.23 8.80 4.96
CA HIS A 39 6.56 8.77 3.67
C HIS A 39 6.66 10.16 3.04
N ASP A 40 7.13 10.21 1.81
CA ASP A 40 7.10 11.43 1.01
C ASP A 40 5.80 11.45 0.21
N THR A 41 5.01 12.49 0.41
CA THR A 41 3.73 12.64 -0.30
C THR A 41 3.92 12.59 -1.80
N GLY A 42 3.12 11.78 -2.47
CA GLY A 42 3.25 11.52 -3.90
C GLY A 42 4.11 10.31 -4.24
N SER A 43 4.80 9.71 -3.27
CA SER A 43 5.48 8.43 -3.46
C SER A 43 4.61 7.24 -3.08
N GLY A 44 5.03 6.04 -3.48
CA GLY A 44 4.42 4.79 -3.04
C GLY A 44 5.22 4.09 -1.93
N LEU A 45 6.28 4.73 -1.41
CA LEU A 45 7.22 4.13 -0.48
C LEU A 45 7.02 4.61 0.96
N PHE A 46 6.78 3.68 1.86
CA PHE A 46 6.74 3.91 3.30
C PHE A 46 7.95 3.22 3.95
N THR A 47 8.65 3.92 4.84
CA THR A 47 9.82 3.36 5.53
C THR A 47 9.57 3.31 7.02
N LEU A 48 9.72 2.10 7.59
CA LEU A 48 9.59 1.80 9.01
C LEU A 48 10.97 1.61 9.62
N THR A 49 11.35 2.47 10.55
CA THR A 49 12.72 2.49 11.10
C THR A 49 12.83 2.11 12.57
N LYS A 50 11.71 1.85 13.24
CA LYS A 50 11.70 1.56 14.67
C LYS A 50 11.18 0.15 14.93
N GLN A 51 11.88 -0.57 15.81
CA GLN A 51 11.44 -1.87 16.29
C GLN A 51 9.97 -1.84 16.74
N GLY A 52 9.23 -2.89 16.42
CA GLY A 52 7.87 -3.07 16.92
C GLY A 52 7.02 -3.92 15.99
N ILE A 53 5.74 -4.01 16.34
CA ILE A 53 4.71 -4.66 15.55
C ILE A 53 3.86 -3.58 14.90
N TYR A 54 3.64 -3.73 13.62
CA TYR A 54 2.89 -2.79 12.79
C TYR A 54 1.72 -3.49 12.13
N GLU A 55 0.57 -2.84 12.19
CA GLU A 55 -0.59 -3.20 11.39
C GLU A 55 -0.61 -2.35 10.13
N ILE A 56 -0.80 -3.02 8.99
CA ILE A 56 -0.90 -2.39 7.68
C ILE A 56 -2.19 -2.86 7.04
N GLN A 57 -2.99 -1.90 6.58
CA GLN A 57 -4.25 -2.17 5.89
C GLN A 57 -4.27 -1.35 4.60
N TYR A 58 -4.77 -1.92 3.52
CA TYR A 58 -5.07 -1.16 2.32
C TYR A 58 -6.43 -1.52 1.75
N ASN A 59 -6.96 -0.59 1.00
CA ASN A 59 -8.08 -0.83 0.11
C ASN A 59 -7.97 0.09 -1.11
N ALA A 60 -8.46 -0.36 -2.25
CA ALA A 60 -8.48 0.42 -3.47
C ALA A 60 -9.56 -0.07 -4.41
N ASP A 61 -10.13 0.85 -5.17
CA ASP A 61 -10.96 0.52 -6.31
C ASP A 61 -10.09 0.45 -7.56
N ILE A 62 -10.31 -0.58 -8.36
CA ILE A 62 -9.51 -0.83 -9.55
C ILE A 62 -10.39 -1.07 -10.78
N THR A 63 -9.91 -0.61 -11.93
CA THR A 63 -10.43 -0.96 -13.25
C THR A 63 -9.26 -1.33 -14.16
N SER A 64 -9.53 -2.06 -15.22
CA SER A 64 -8.57 -2.31 -16.28
C SER A 64 -9.24 -2.24 -17.64
N ALA A 65 -8.53 -1.75 -18.65
CA ALA A 65 -8.98 -1.77 -20.03
C ALA A 65 -9.00 -3.20 -20.60
N ASP A 66 -8.21 -4.09 -20.02
CA ASP A 66 -8.09 -5.48 -20.45
C ASP A 66 -8.78 -6.41 -19.44
N THR A 67 -9.25 -7.54 -19.94
CA THR A 67 -9.80 -8.62 -19.11
C THR A 67 -8.69 -9.51 -18.56
N GLY A 68 -8.93 -10.08 -17.40
CA GLY A 68 -7.97 -10.98 -16.74
C GLY A 68 -7.96 -10.80 -15.24
N GLN A 69 -6.94 -11.34 -14.59
CA GLN A 69 -6.77 -11.19 -13.15
C GLN A 69 -6.01 -9.90 -12.83
N ALA A 70 -6.65 -9.00 -12.11
CA ALA A 70 -6.04 -7.82 -11.52
C ALA A 70 -5.72 -8.11 -10.06
N SER A 71 -4.58 -7.66 -9.56
CA SER A 71 -4.21 -7.85 -8.17
C SER A 71 -3.30 -6.77 -7.65
N LEU A 72 -3.48 -6.43 -6.38
CA LEU A 72 -2.54 -5.64 -5.59
C LEU A 72 -2.00 -6.49 -4.45
N VAL A 73 -0.78 -6.22 -4.05
CA VAL A 73 -0.10 -6.89 -2.93
C VAL A 73 0.72 -5.89 -2.14
N LEU A 74 0.79 -6.08 -0.82
CA LEU A 74 1.78 -5.38 -0.01
C LEU A 74 3.14 -6.05 -0.16
N GLU A 75 4.18 -5.26 -0.35
CA GLU A 75 5.55 -5.73 -0.38
C GLU A 75 6.36 -5.14 0.77
N GLN A 76 7.25 -5.97 1.31
CA GLN A 76 8.24 -5.58 2.30
C GLN A 76 9.62 -5.74 1.67
N ASN A 77 10.39 -4.65 1.59
CA ASN A 77 11.71 -4.63 0.94
C ASN A 77 11.70 -5.20 -0.49
N GLY A 78 10.60 -4.97 -1.23
CA GLY A 78 10.43 -5.47 -2.60
C GLY A 78 9.93 -6.91 -2.71
N GLU A 79 9.68 -7.58 -1.59
CA GLU A 79 9.16 -8.96 -1.58
C GLU A 79 7.70 -8.98 -1.11
N PRO A 80 6.82 -9.74 -1.80
CA PRO A 80 5.42 -9.84 -1.41
C PRO A 80 5.24 -10.38 0.00
N ILE A 81 4.38 -9.73 0.78
CA ILE A 81 3.98 -10.22 2.09
C ILE A 81 2.86 -11.24 1.89
N GLY A 82 3.10 -12.49 2.32
CA GLY A 82 2.11 -13.56 2.21
C GLY A 82 0.78 -13.19 2.88
N GLY A 83 -0.32 -13.50 2.19
CA GLY A 83 -1.68 -13.22 2.68
C GLY A 83 -2.19 -11.79 2.42
N THR A 84 -1.41 -10.95 1.73
CA THR A 84 -1.83 -9.57 1.42
C THR A 84 -2.21 -9.35 -0.04
N GLN A 85 -2.06 -10.36 -0.88
CA GLN A 85 -2.52 -10.29 -2.26
C GLN A 85 -4.05 -10.35 -2.30
N SER A 86 -4.67 -9.37 -2.93
CA SER A 86 -6.09 -9.36 -3.20
C SER A 86 -6.31 -9.36 -4.71
N ILE A 87 -7.08 -10.31 -5.20
CA ILE A 87 -7.29 -10.58 -6.62
C ILE A 87 -8.73 -10.22 -6.99
N TYR A 88 -8.88 -9.53 -8.11
CA TYR A 88 -10.17 -9.26 -8.73
C TYR A 88 -10.12 -9.73 -10.18
N THR A 89 -11.09 -10.56 -10.58
CA THR A 89 -11.20 -11.00 -11.98
C THR A 89 -11.96 -9.98 -12.79
N VAL A 90 -11.27 -9.31 -13.71
CA VAL A 90 -11.87 -8.37 -14.65
C VAL A 90 -12.51 -9.19 -15.78
N ALA A 91 -13.80 -9.49 -15.65
CA ALA A 91 -14.54 -10.26 -16.65
C ALA A 91 -15.02 -9.39 -17.82
N THR A 92 -15.23 -8.11 -17.55
CA THR A 92 -15.62 -7.10 -18.55
C THR A 92 -14.66 -5.92 -18.44
N ALA A 93 -14.12 -5.47 -19.58
CA ALA A 93 -13.23 -4.32 -19.63
C ALA A 93 -13.88 -3.09 -18.96
N SER A 94 -13.07 -2.36 -18.20
CA SER A 94 -13.48 -1.15 -17.45
C SER A 94 -14.51 -1.38 -16.32
N ALA A 95 -14.81 -2.63 -15.97
CA ALA A 95 -15.65 -2.91 -14.81
C ALA A 95 -14.89 -2.57 -13.52
N LEU A 96 -15.58 -1.91 -12.59
CA LEU A 96 -15.01 -1.52 -11.29
C LEU A 96 -14.97 -2.72 -10.35
N GLY A 97 -13.84 -2.93 -9.70
CA GLY A 97 -13.66 -3.89 -8.62
C GLY A 97 -12.98 -3.26 -7.42
N ASN A 98 -13.09 -3.91 -6.27
CA ASN A 98 -12.41 -3.50 -5.05
C ASN A 98 -11.44 -4.58 -4.60
N VAL A 99 -10.28 -4.17 -4.14
CA VAL A 99 -9.26 -5.05 -3.55
C VAL A 99 -8.81 -4.48 -2.21
N SER A 100 -8.63 -5.36 -1.23
CA SER A 100 -8.22 -4.97 0.11
C SER A 100 -7.53 -6.12 0.84
N ALA A 101 -6.62 -5.79 1.73
CA ALA A 101 -6.03 -6.74 2.67
C ALA A 101 -5.48 -6.02 3.90
N SER A 102 -5.21 -6.80 4.94
CA SER A 102 -4.53 -6.33 6.14
C SER A 102 -3.52 -7.36 6.62
N THR A 103 -2.47 -6.89 7.30
CA THR A 103 -1.44 -7.76 7.84
C THR A 103 -0.78 -7.15 9.07
N LEU A 104 -0.10 -8.00 9.83
CA LEU A 104 0.82 -7.60 10.89
C LEU A 104 2.24 -7.96 10.48
N ILE A 105 3.16 -7.02 10.64
CA ILE A 105 4.58 -7.27 10.45
C ILE A 105 5.37 -6.91 11.69
N ARG A 106 6.51 -7.56 11.88
CA ARG A 106 7.45 -7.26 12.95
C ARG A 106 8.72 -6.65 12.35
N VAL A 107 9.07 -5.45 12.80
CA VAL A 107 10.36 -4.82 12.51
C VAL A 107 11.31 -5.13 13.67
N PRO A 108 12.41 -5.85 13.45
CA PRO A 108 13.40 -6.14 14.49
C PRO A 108 14.19 -4.91 14.92
N CYS A 109 14.88 -5.02 16.04
CA CYS A 109 15.80 -3.97 16.49
C CYS A 109 16.91 -3.74 15.45
N GLY A 110 17.17 -2.49 15.12
CA GLY A 110 18.21 -2.11 14.17
C GLY A 110 17.86 -2.33 12.69
N ALA A 111 16.68 -2.85 12.40
CA ALA A 111 16.21 -3.03 11.01
C ALA A 111 15.40 -1.82 10.53
N SER A 112 15.43 -1.62 9.21
CA SER A 112 14.57 -0.69 8.49
C SER A 112 13.85 -1.45 7.38
N TYR A 113 12.53 -1.34 7.33
CA TYR A 113 11.71 -1.99 6.31
C TYR A 113 11.00 -0.97 5.45
N THR A 114 11.00 -1.22 4.15
CA THR A 114 10.19 -0.48 3.19
C THR A 114 8.89 -1.23 2.92
N ILE A 115 7.80 -0.50 2.80
CA ILE A 115 6.47 -1.03 2.47
C ILE A 115 5.96 -0.32 1.23
N THR A 116 5.47 -1.10 0.29
CA THR A 116 4.79 -0.60 -0.91
C THR A 116 3.50 -1.37 -1.16
N LEU A 117 2.56 -0.75 -1.84
CA LEU A 117 1.39 -1.41 -2.43
C LEU A 117 1.66 -1.52 -3.93
N THR A 118 1.77 -2.72 -4.44
CA THR A 118 2.28 -2.99 -5.78
C THR A 118 1.23 -3.72 -6.63
N ASN A 119 1.14 -3.31 -7.89
CA ASN A 119 0.40 -4.06 -8.90
C ASN A 119 1.25 -5.27 -9.34
N ASN A 120 0.96 -6.44 -8.81
CA ASN A 120 1.65 -7.68 -9.15
C ASN A 120 0.91 -8.52 -10.21
N SER A 121 -0.08 -7.94 -10.88
CA SER A 121 -0.73 -8.55 -12.05
C SER A 121 0.03 -8.23 -13.34
N THR A 122 -0.37 -8.88 -14.43
CA THR A 122 0.16 -8.60 -15.77
C THR A 122 -0.58 -7.45 -16.47
N LEU A 123 -1.65 -6.95 -15.87
CA LEU A 123 -2.48 -5.88 -16.40
C LEU A 123 -2.02 -4.50 -15.90
N ALA A 124 -2.18 -3.48 -16.75
CA ALA A 124 -2.15 -2.11 -16.28
C ALA A 124 -3.49 -1.82 -15.59
N LEU A 125 -3.44 -1.25 -14.39
CA LEU A 125 -4.62 -0.97 -13.58
C LEU A 125 -4.84 0.54 -13.45
N ASN A 126 -6.08 0.98 -13.56
CA ASN A 126 -6.49 2.28 -13.03
C ASN A 126 -6.86 2.08 -11.56
N VAL A 127 -6.12 2.69 -10.67
CA VAL A 127 -6.34 2.63 -9.22
C VAL A 127 -6.93 3.96 -8.77
N GLN A 128 -8.08 3.91 -8.12
CA GLN A 128 -8.75 5.08 -7.57
C GLN A 128 -9.18 4.83 -6.12
N ASP A 129 -9.39 5.90 -5.38
CA ASP A 129 -9.76 5.83 -3.95
C ASP A 129 -8.87 4.89 -3.14
N ALA A 130 -7.59 4.84 -3.51
CA ALA A 130 -6.61 4.05 -2.78
C ALA A 130 -6.41 4.62 -1.37
N ASN A 131 -6.39 3.74 -0.38
CA ASN A 131 -6.19 4.08 1.01
C ASN A 131 -5.22 3.08 1.64
N ILE A 132 -4.24 3.60 2.36
CA ILE A 132 -3.34 2.77 3.17
C ILE A 132 -3.25 3.34 4.59
N ILE A 133 -3.31 2.46 5.56
CA ILE A 133 -3.15 2.79 6.98
C ILE A 133 -2.00 1.97 7.52
N ILE A 134 -1.04 2.63 8.14
CA ILE A 134 0.06 1.99 8.85
C ILE A 134 0.07 2.51 10.28
N LYS A 135 -0.08 1.62 11.25
CA LYS A 135 -0.01 1.96 12.66
C LYS A 135 0.91 1.01 13.41
N LYS A 136 1.68 1.57 14.32
CA LYS A 136 2.47 0.79 15.27
C LYS A 136 1.57 0.37 16.41
N ILE A 137 1.52 -0.93 16.69
CA ILE A 137 0.69 -1.51 17.76
C ILE A 137 1.50 -1.69 19.03
N CYS A 138 2.74 -2.08 18.87
CA CYS A 138 3.59 -2.42 20.01
C CYS A 138 5.05 -2.02 19.79
#